data_60fae4159a47160a7857c0540f19061f
#
_entry.id   60fae4159a47160a7857c0540f19061f
#
_cell.length_a   1.000
_cell.length_b   1.000
_cell.length_c   1.000
_cell.angle_alpha   90.00
_cell.angle_beta   90.00
_cell.angle_gamma   90.00
#
_symmetry.space_group_name_H-M   'P 1'
#
loop_
_entity.id
_entity.type
_entity.pdbx_description
1 polymer ?
#
loop_
_entity_poly.entity_id
_entity_poly.type
_entity_poly.pdbx_seq_one_letter_code
_entity_poly.pdbx_strand_id
1 'polypeptide(L)'
;MGGEPPAVTAPLEQVQIDHTVIDLIVVDDRDRQPIGRPYLTLAIDVFTRCVLGMVVTLEAPSAVSVGLCLVHVACDKRPWLEGLNVEMDWQMSGKPLLLYLDNAAEFKSEALRRGCEQHGIRLDYRPLGQPHYGGIVERIIGTAMQMIHDELPGTTFSNPDQRGDYDSENKAALTLRELERWLTLAVGTYHGSVHNGLLNRRPRAGPRPWRVSAYRPSSHALLRSRRFSADPPAHADPHRLCHRPHPLLRRWALLQIVGGDKLIIPFC
;
A
#
# COMPACT_ATOMS: atom_id res chain seq x y z
N MET A 1 -10.95 9.93 26.79
CA MET A 1 -9.98 11.04 26.71
C MET A 1 -9.25 10.87 25.40
N GLY A 2 -9.43 11.76 24.43
CA GLY A 2 -8.71 11.72 23.15
C GLY A 2 -7.25 12.09 23.40
N GLY A 3 -6.33 11.21 22.99
CA GLY A 3 -4.91 11.54 23.04
C GLY A 3 -4.61 12.76 22.17
N GLU A 4 -3.59 13.50 22.54
CA GLU A 4 -3.13 14.65 21.80
C GLU A 4 -2.70 14.22 20.39
N PRO A 5 -3.17 14.88 19.32
CA PRO A 5 -2.79 14.51 17.98
C PRO A 5 -1.26 14.64 17.79
N PRO A 6 -0.63 13.78 16.96
CA PRO A 6 0.81 13.87 16.71
C PRO A 6 1.21 15.28 16.29
N ALA A 7 2.21 15.85 16.94
CA ALA A 7 2.73 17.19 16.65
C ALA A 7 3.60 17.13 15.37
N VAL A 8 2.96 17.12 14.20
CA VAL A 8 3.61 17.15 12.88
C VAL A 8 3.39 18.51 12.23
N THR A 9 4.41 19.04 11.59
CA THR A 9 4.41 20.40 11.02
C THR A 9 4.52 20.41 9.48
N ALA A 10 4.95 19.31 8.89
CA ALA A 10 5.19 19.20 7.46
C ALA A 10 4.78 17.83 6.87
N PRO A 11 4.52 17.75 5.55
CA PRO A 11 4.31 16.52 4.86
C PRO A 11 5.53 15.59 4.98
N LEU A 12 5.28 14.27 5.01
CA LEU A 12 6.28 13.22 5.13
C LEU A 12 7.08 13.22 6.45
N GLU A 13 6.77 14.11 7.38
CA GLU A 13 7.39 14.11 8.71
C GLU A 13 7.04 12.84 9.47
N GLN A 14 5.78 12.42 9.40
CA GLN A 14 5.31 11.15 9.94
C GLN A 14 4.34 10.48 8.98
N VAL A 15 4.62 9.25 8.63
CA VAL A 15 3.75 8.38 7.82
C VAL A 15 3.30 7.20 8.68
N GLN A 16 2.01 6.94 8.68
CA GLN A 16 1.43 5.74 9.27
C GLN A 16 1.16 4.70 8.20
N ILE A 17 1.50 3.44 8.48
CA ILE A 17 1.12 2.29 7.66
C ILE A 17 0.35 1.31 8.52
N ASP A 18 -0.68 0.73 7.90
CA ASP A 18 -1.48 -0.31 8.52
C ASP A 18 -1.98 -1.30 7.47
N HIS A 19 -2.43 -2.48 7.92
CA HIS A 19 -2.99 -3.51 7.05
C HIS A 19 -4.40 -3.87 7.48
N THR A 20 -5.17 -4.32 6.50
CA THR A 20 -6.47 -4.93 6.75
C THR A 20 -6.75 -6.02 5.72
N VAL A 21 -7.57 -6.99 6.11
CA VAL A 21 -8.22 -7.88 5.16
C VAL A 21 -9.33 -7.11 4.48
N ILE A 22 -9.38 -7.11 3.15
CA ILE A 22 -10.46 -6.46 2.42
C ILE A 22 -11.74 -7.31 2.54
N ASP A 23 -12.85 -6.67 2.86
CA ASP A 23 -14.15 -7.30 3.01
C ASP A 23 -14.82 -7.61 1.65
N LEU A 24 -14.06 -8.24 0.77
CA LEU A 24 -14.47 -8.62 -0.59
C LEU A 24 -13.75 -9.90 -1.02
N ILE A 25 -14.48 -10.78 -1.70
CA ILE A 25 -13.89 -11.94 -2.37
C ILE A 25 -13.54 -11.55 -3.80
N VAL A 26 -12.29 -11.80 -4.21
CA VAL A 26 -11.85 -11.61 -5.59
C VAL A 26 -11.84 -12.92 -6.35
N VAL A 27 -11.88 -12.81 -7.68
CA VAL A 27 -11.86 -13.94 -8.61
C VAL A 27 -10.53 -13.98 -9.37
N ASP A 28 -10.17 -15.14 -9.89
CA ASP A 28 -9.01 -15.25 -10.77
C ASP A 28 -9.26 -14.63 -12.15
N ASP A 29 -8.19 -14.30 -12.86
CA ASP A 29 -8.26 -13.61 -14.16
C ASP A 29 -8.76 -14.48 -15.32
N ARG A 30 -8.71 -15.82 -15.19
CA ARG A 30 -9.01 -16.75 -16.28
C ARG A 30 -10.41 -17.27 -16.25
N ASP A 31 -10.73 -17.94 -15.14
CA ASP A 31 -11.98 -18.70 -15.00
C ASP A 31 -13.02 -17.99 -14.14
N ARG A 32 -12.66 -16.81 -13.62
CA ARG A 32 -13.52 -16.00 -12.72
C ARG A 32 -14.00 -16.78 -11.49
N GLN A 33 -13.20 -17.75 -11.03
CA GLN A 33 -13.49 -18.50 -9.82
C GLN A 33 -13.04 -17.73 -8.58
N PRO A 34 -13.79 -17.78 -7.48
CA PRO A 34 -13.40 -17.16 -6.22
C PRO A 34 -12.05 -17.68 -5.73
N ILE A 35 -11.12 -16.80 -5.42
CA ILE A 35 -9.77 -17.16 -4.94
C ILE A 35 -9.49 -16.67 -3.52
N GLY A 36 -10.38 -15.87 -2.93
CA GLY A 36 -10.30 -15.46 -1.54
C GLY A 36 -10.34 -13.96 -1.33
N ARG A 37 -10.10 -13.57 -0.08
CA ARG A 37 -10.09 -12.17 0.35
C ARG A 37 -8.66 -11.61 0.30
N PRO A 38 -8.42 -10.50 -0.40
CA PRO A 38 -7.11 -9.88 -0.44
C PRO A 38 -6.85 -9.04 0.82
N TYR A 39 -5.58 -8.65 0.99
CA TYR A 39 -5.12 -7.72 2.01
C TYR A 39 -4.80 -6.37 1.39
N LEU A 40 -5.12 -5.31 2.10
CA LEU A 40 -4.72 -3.94 1.81
C LEU A 40 -3.65 -3.49 2.81
N THR A 41 -2.52 -3.02 2.31
CA THR A 41 -1.54 -2.25 3.08
C THR A 41 -1.65 -0.81 2.64
N LEU A 42 -1.92 0.11 3.54
CA LEU A 42 -2.17 1.52 3.25
C LEU A 42 -1.22 2.42 4.02
N ALA A 43 -0.63 3.39 3.33
CA ALA A 43 0.22 4.42 3.91
C ALA A 43 -0.44 5.79 3.84
N ILE A 44 -0.44 6.52 4.96
CA ILE A 44 -1.01 7.86 5.06
C ILE A 44 -0.04 8.85 5.68
N ASP A 45 -0.01 10.05 5.14
CA ASP A 45 0.66 11.19 5.74
C ASP A 45 -0.14 11.79 6.88
N VAL A 46 0.47 11.89 8.06
CA VAL A 46 -0.22 12.37 9.26
C VAL A 46 -0.55 13.86 9.19
N PHE A 47 0.27 14.67 8.51
CA PHE A 47 0.06 16.11 8.40
C PHE A 47 -1.04 16.47 7.41
N THR A 48 -0.98 15.91 6.19
CA THR A 48 -1.91 16.27 5.10
C THR A 48 -3.16 15.42 5.08
N ARG A 49 -3.13 14.24 5.70
CA ARG A 49 -4.15 13.19 5.63
C ARG A 49 -4.28 12.56 4.24
N CYS A 50 -3.31 12.77 3.37
CA CYS A 50 -3.29 12.15 2.07
C CYS A 50 -2.85 10.69 2.16
N VAL A 51 -3.50 9.83 1.39
CA VAL A 51 -2.99 8.49 1.11
C VAL A 51 -1.76 8.65 0.21
N LEU A 52 -0.62 8.13 0.67
CA LEU A 52 0.66 8.21 -0.03
C LEU A 52 0.94 6.98 -0.87
N GLY A 53 0.45 5.85 -0.45
CA GLY A 53 0.68 4.59 -1.14
C GLY A 53 -0.25 3.49 -0.64
N MET A 54 -0.44 2.49 -1.48
CA MET A 54 -1.19 1.28 -1.15
C MET A 54 -0.62 0.08 -1.88
N VAL A 55 -0.85 -1.10 -1.32
CA VAL A 55 -0.54 -2.40 -1.93
C VAL A 55 -1.70 -3.34 -1.65
N VAL A 56 -2.14 -4.05 -2.69
CA VAL A 56 -3.19 -5.06 -2.59
C VAL A 56 -2.60 -6.41 -2.95
N THR A 57 -2.72 -7.40 -2.06
CA THR A 57 -2.14 -8.74 -2.26
C THR A 57 -3.09 -9.83 -1.77
N LEU A 58 -2.93 -11.05 -2.27
CA LEU A 58 -3.57 -12.24 -1.70
C LEU A 58 -2.74 -12.87 -0.57
N GLU A 59 -1.48 -12.49 -0.48
CA GLU A 59 -0.58 -12.96 0.57
C GLU A 59 -0.80 -12.16 1.87
N ALA A 60 -0.68 -12.86 2.99
CA ALA A 60 -0.78 -12.23 4.31
C ALA A 60 0.27 -11.11 4.47
N PRO A 61 -0.06 -10.06 5.25
CA PRO A 61 0.85 -8.97 5.50
C PRO A 61 2.22 -9.43 6.00
N SER A 62 3.26 -8.77 5.51
CA SER A 62 4.64 -9.09 5.85
C SER A 62 5.53 -7.87 5.69
N ALA A 63 6.82 -7.98 6.06
CA ALA A 63 7.81 -6.94 5.79
C ALA A 63 7.90 -6.60 4.28
N VAL A 64 7.58 -7.55 3.40
CA VAL A 64 7.56 -7.33 1.95
C VAL A 64 6.42 -6.39 1.55
N SER A 65 5.20 -6.60 2.06
CA SER A 65 4.07 -5.72 1.76
C SER A 65 4.30 -4.29 2.27
N VAL A 66 4.95 -4.13 3.43
CA VAL A 66 5.37 -2.82 3.94
C VAL A 66 6.42 -2.18 3.04
N GLY A 67 7.43 -2.96 2.62
CA GLY A 67 8.48 -2.49 1.72
C GLY A 67 7.91 -2.03 0.36
N LEU A 68 7.01 -2.80 -0.24
CA LEU A 68 6.31 -2.44 -1.47
C LEU A 68 5.46 -1.17 -1.30
N CYS A 69 4.77 -1.05 -0.16
CA CYS A 69 4.01 0.15 0.17
C CYS A 69 4.93 1.38 0.29
N LEU A 70 6.10 1.25 0.92
CA LEU A 70 7.09 2.33 1.01
C LEU A 70 7.64 2.71 -0.37
N VAL A 71 7.87 1.77 -1.26
CA VAL A 71 8.22 2.06 -2.66
C VAL A 71 7.11 2.87 -3.32
N HIS A 72 5.86 2.48 -3.14
CA HIS A 72 4.73 3.23 -3.68
C HIS A 72 4.60 4.63 -3.04
N VAL A 73 4.92 4.80 -1.75
CA VAL A 73 5.00 6.11 -1.09
C VAL A 73 6.06 7.00 -1.73
N ALA A 74 7.25 6.45 -2.00
CA ALA A 74 8.40 7.23 -2.42
C ALA A 74 8.40 7.59 -3.91
N CYS A 75 7.80 6.73 -4.76
CA CYS A 75 7.89 6.84 -6.21
C CYS A 75 6.78 7.69 -6.83
N ASP A 76 7.06 8.17 -8.05
CA ASP A 76 6.05 8.77 -8.94
C ASP A 76 4.99 7.73 -9.30
N LYS A 77 3.73 8.09 -9.14
CA LYS A 77 2.59 7.19 -9.38
C LYS A 77 2.11 7.16 -10.82
N ARG A 78 2.55 8.09 -11.67
CA ARG A 78 2.10 8.14 -13.07
C ARG A 78 2.27 6.81 -13.82
N PRO A 79 3.44 6.12 -13.78
CA PRO A 79 3.59 4.86 -14.48
C PRO A 79 2.68 3.74 -13.95
N TRP A 80 2.36 3.79 -12.65
CA TRP A 80 1.45 2.84 -12.01
C TRP A 80 -0.02 3.14 -12.37
N LEU A 81 -0.42 4.41 -12.38
CA LEU A 81 -1.74 4.86 -12.82
C LEU A 81 -1.98 4.53 -14.30
N GLU A 82 -1.00 4.78 -15.17
CA GLU A 82 -1.04 4.39 -16.58
C GLU A 82 -1.23 2.87 -16.74
N GLY A 83 -0.51 2.08 -15.94
CA GLY A 83 -0.65 0.62 -15.92
C GLY A 83 -2.04 0.14 -15.52
N LEU A 84 -2.78 0.91 -14.71
CA LEU A 84 -4.15 0.63 -14.29
C LEU A 84 -5.21 1.26 -15.21
N ASN A 85 -4.82 2.03 -16.24
CA ASN A 85 -5.70 2.86 -17.06
C ASN A 85 -6.56 3.81 -16.18
N VAL A 86 -5.93 4.51 -15.24
CA VAL A 86 -6.58 5.49 -14.38
C VAL A 86 -6.01 6.87 -14.66
N GLU A 87 -6.88 7.78 -15.08
CA GLU A 87 -6.57 9.18 -15.28
C GLU A 87 -6.89 9.95 -14.01
N MET A 88 -5.90 10.17 -13.16
CA MET A 88 -6.03 11.01 -11.97
C MET A 88 -4.69 11.65 -11.61
N ASP A 89 -4.76 12.73 -10.87
CA ASP A 89 -3.58 13.40 -10.32
C ASP A 89 -3.30 12.88 -8.90
N TRP A 90 -2.24 12.08 -8.78
CA TRP A 90 -1.75 11.59 -7.49
C TRP A 90 -0.25 11.92 -7.36
N GLN A 91 0.04 13.19 -7.05
CA GLN A 91 1.41 13.72 -7.01
C GLN A 91 2.14 13.45 -5.69
N MET A 92 1.42 13.02 -4.64
CA MET A 92 1.98 12.86 -3.32
C MET A 92 2.98 11.70 -3.29
N SER A 93 4.26 12.04 -3.21
CA SER A 93 5.36 11.08 -3.15
C SER A 93 6.55 11.66 -2.39
N GLY A 94 7.39 10.79 -1.87
CA GLY A 94 8.62 11.19 -1.21
C GLY A 94 9.03 10.24 -0.09
N LYS A 95 10.24 10.44 0.44
CA LYS A 95 10.78 9.63 1.52
C LYS A 95 10.26 10.12 2.87
N PRO A 96 9.61 9.27 3.69
CA PRO A 96 9.22 9.63 5.05
C PRO A 96 10.44 9.91 5.94
N LEU A 97 10.30 10.83 6.90
CA LEU A 97 11.27 11.01 7.98
C LEU A 97 11.06 9.98 9.09
N LEU A 98 9.79 9.74 9.44
CA LEU A 98 9.38 8.78 10.44
C LEU A 98 8.30 7.87 9.88
N LEU A 99 8.52 6.57 10.00
CA LEU A 99 7.52 5.54 9.77
C LEU A 99 6.97 5.09 11.11
N TYR A 100 5.66 5.23 11.29
CA TYR A 100 4.98 4.91 12.54
C TYR A 100 4.01 3.75 12.32
N LEU A 101 4.31 2.62 12.93
CA LEU A 101 3.67 1.33 12.69
C LEU A 101 2.95 0.81 13.93
N ASP A 102 2.06 -0.16 13.74
CA ASP A 102 1.52 -0.92 14.86
C ASP A 102 2.57 -1.91 15.41
N ASN A 103 2.29 -2.44 16.61
CA ASN A 103 3.13 -3.42 17.29
C ASN A 103 2.98 -4.86 16.75
N ALA A 104 2.33 -5.07 15.63
CA ALA A 104 2.18 -6.38 15.03
C ALA A 104 3.54 -6.99 14.62
N ALA A 105 3.60 -8.32 14.63
CA ALA A 105 4.87 -9.04 14.45
C ALA A 105 5.52 -8.79 13.07
N GLU A 106 4.70 -8.64 12.04
CA GLU A 106 5.13 -8.35 10.66
C GLU A 106 5.87 -7.03 10.53
N PHE A 107 5.57 -6.04 11.37
CA PHE A 107 6.26 -4.77 11.41
C PHE A 107 7.59 -4.80 12.18
N LYS A 108 7.83 -5.83 13.01
CA LYS A 108 9.05 -5.97 13.83
C LYS A 108 10.18 -6.74 13.14
N SER A 109 10.11 -6.84 11.83
CA SER A 109 11.09 -7.57 11.04
C SER A 109 12.43 -6.81 11.02
N GLU A 110 13.52 -7.54 11.20
CA GLU A 110 14.87 -7.02 11.09
C GLU A 110 15.16 -6.49 9.67
N ALA A 111 14.57 -7.11 8.64
CA ALA A 111 14.71 -6.67 7.26
C ALA A 111 14.11 -5.27 7.04
N LEU A 112 12.91 -5.00 7.61
CA LEU A 112 12.28 -3.68 7.57
C LEU A 112 13.12 -2.64 8.33
N ARG A 113 13.60 -2.99 9.51
CA ARG A 113 14.46 -2.11 10.32
C ARG A 113 15.71 -1.68 9.56
N ARG A 114 16.44 -2.64 8.99
CA ARG A 114 17.66 -2.38 8.20
C ARG A 114 17.36 -1.56 6.94
N GLY A 115 16.23 -1.85 6.26
CA GLY A 115 15.79 -1.08 5.09
C GLY A 115 15.53 0.39 5.46
N CYS A 116 14.82 0.64 6.55
CA CYS A 116 14.58 2.00 7.04
C CYS A 116 15.88 2.72 7.42
N GLU A 117 16.77 2.07 8.16
CA GLU A 117 18.09 2.62 8.53
C GLU A 117 18.93 2.97 7.30
N GLN A 118 19.01 2.09 6.31
CA GLN A 118 19.76 2.32 5.08
C GLN A 118 19.31 3.58 4.34
N HIS A 119 18.05 3.91 4.44
CA HIS A 119 17.46 5.08 3.79
C HIS A 119 17.29 6.28 4.71
N GLY A 120 17.76 6.20 5.96
CA GLY A 120 17.63 7.27 6.94
C GLY A 120 16.18 7.58 7.31
N ILE A 121 15.33 6.55 7.35
CA ILE A 121 13.95 6.61 7.82
C ILE A 121 13.95 6.15 9.28
N ARG A 122 13.44 6.97 10.17
CA ARG A 122 13.21 6.53 11.55
C ARG A 122 12.03 5.58 11.59
N LEU A 123 12.14 4.52 12.37
CA LEU A 123 11.07 3.56 12.58
C LEU A 123 10.65 3.61 14.04
N ASP A 124 9.37 3.80 14.28
CA ASP A 124 8.79 3.84 15.62
C ASP A 124 7.48 3.06 15.66
N TYR A 125 7.08 2.62 16.84
CA TYR A 125 5.91 1.76 17.02
C TYR A 125 4.92 2.40 17.97
N ARG A 126 3.64 2.15 17.73
CA ARG A 126 2.54 2.62 18.60
C ARG A 126 2.73 2.07 20.00
N PRO A 127 2.51 2.86 21.06
CA PRO A 127 2.50 2.35 22.42
C PRO A 127 1.42 1.28 22.60
N LEU A 128 1.77 0.20 23.31
CA LEU A 128 0.82 -0.86 23.63
C LEU A 128 -0.37 -0.31 24.44
N GLY A 129 -1.57 -0.74 24.10
CA GLY A 129 -2.79 -0.33 24.81
C GLY A 129 -3.28 1.10 24.52
N GLN A 130 -2.74 1.77 23.49
CA GLN A 130 -3.15 3.13 23.12
C GLN A 130 -3.62 3.20 21.65
N PRO A 131 -4.81 2.68 21.33
CA PRO A 131 -5.30 2.57 19.95
C PRO A 131 -5.51 3.94 19.27
N HIS A 132 -5.70 5.02 20.02
CA HIS A 132 -5.91 6.35 19.45
C HIS A 132 -4.73 6.88 18.60
N TYR A 133 -3.52 6.35 18.80
CA TYR A 133 -2.37 6.72 17.96
C TYR A 133 -2.45 6.18 16.52
N GLY A 134 -3.28 5.16 16.26
CA GLY A 134 -3.55 4.62 14.91
C GLY A 134 -4.80 5.16 14.25
N GLY A 135 -5.62 5.90 14.97
CA GLY A 135 -6.96 6.29 14.53
C GLY A 135 -7.05 7.08 13.21
N ILE A 136 -5.93 7.54 12.66
CA ILE A 136 -5.89 8.24 11.37
C ILE A 136 -5.98 7.23 10.23
N VAL A 137 -5.04 6.28 10.18
CA VAL A 137 -5.01 5.27 9.11
C VAL A 137 -6.20 4.32 9.22
N GLU A 138 -6.57 3.90 10.44
CA GLU A 138 -7.74 3.06 10.71
C GLU A 138 -9.05 3.67 10.19
N ARG A 139 -9.25 4.97 10.39
CA ARG A 139 -10.45 5.67 9.91
C ARG A 139 -10.52 5.68 8.38
N ILE A 140 -9.41 5.83 7.70
CA ILE A 140 -9.39 5.87 6.23
C ILE A 140 -9.59 4.47 5.67
N ILE A 141 -8.98 3.46 6.29
CA ILE A 141 -9.26 2.06 5.99
C ILE A 141 -10.75 1.76 6.17
N GLY A 142 -11.35 2.17 7.30
CA GLY A 142 -12.78 2.02 7.54
C GLY A 142 -13.65 2.69 6.48
N THR A 143 -13.28 3.89 6.04
CA THR A 143 -13.97 4.58 4.94
C THR A 143 -13.87 3.78 3.63
N ALA A 144 -12.69 3.26 3.29
CA ALA A 144 -12.51 2.43 2.10
C ALA A 144 -13.33 1.13 2.17
N MET A 145 -13.37 0.47 3.34
CA MET A 145 -14.20 -0.74 3.53
C MET A 145 -15.69 -0.42 3.39
N GLN A 146 -16.16 0.70 3.94
CA GLN A 146 -17.57 1.11 3.78
C GLN A 146 -17.93 1.34 2.31
N MET A 147 -17.05 2.00 1.54
CA MET A 147 -17.27 2.18 0.10
C MET A 147 -17.34 0.84 -0.64
N ILE A 148 -16.51 -0.15 -0.26
CA ILE A 148 -16.55 -1.50 -0.81
C ILE A 148 -17.91 -2.15 -0.52
N HIS A 149 -18.40 -2.04 0.70
CA HIS A 149 -19.69 -2.62 1.09
C HIS A 149 -20.86 -2.02 0.30
N ASP A 150 -20.80 -0.72 0.04
CA ASP A 150 -21.88 0.02 -0.61
C ASP A 150 -21.89 -0.14 -2.14
N GLU A 151 -20.71 -0.34 -2.76
CA GLU A 151 -20.55 -0.22 -4.20
C GLU A 151 -20.20 -1.53 -4.92
N LEU A 152 -19.57 -2.52 -4.23
CA LEU A 152 -18.98 -3.67 -4.89
C LEU A 152 -19.75 -4.98 -4.61
N PRO A 153 -19.91 -5.84 -5.64
CA PRO A 153 -20.44 -7.19 -5.47
C PRO A 153 -19.37 -8.11 -4.86
N GLY A 154 -19.82 -9.16 -4.15
CA GLY A 154 -18.90 -10.14 -3.52
C GLY A 154 -18.34 -9.68 -2.17
N THR A 155 -18.93 -8.62 -1.59
CA THR A 155 -18.55 -8.17 -0.24
C THR A 155 -18.87 -9.24 0.81
N THR A 156 -17.97 -9.37 1.79
CA THR A 156 -18.17 -10.29 2.93
C THR A 156 -18.75 -9.58 4.14
N PHE A 157 -18.89 -8.25 4.06
CA PHE A 157 -19.28 -7.36 5.15
C PHE A 157 -18.33 -7.46 6.36
N SER A 158 -18.46 -6.54 7.29
CA SER A 158 -17.57 -6.49 8.47
C SER A 158 -17.88 -7.59 9.49
N ASN A 159 -19.10 -8.15 9.44
CA ASN A 159 -19.50 -9.22 10.33
C ASN A 159 -20.57 -10.14 9.69
N PRO A 160 -20.72 -11.39 10.21
CA PRO A 160 -21.71 -12.35 9.72
C PRO A 160 -23.17 -11.88 9.80
N ASP A 161 -23.51 -11.08 10.81
CA ASP A 161 -24.89 -10.60 11.02
C ASP A 161 -25.27 -9.59 9.92
N GLN A 162 -24.35 -8.75 9.50
CA GLN A 162 -24.57 -7.82 8.37
C GLN A 162 -24.60 -8.55 7.03
N ARG A 163 -23.85 -9.66 6.89
CA ARG A 163 -23.86 -10.46 5.68
C ARG A 163 -25.19 -11.22 5.50
N GLY A 164 -25.76 -11.77 6.59
CA GLY A 164 -26.96 -12.60 6.51
C GLY A 164 -26.81 -13.74 5.49
N ASP A 165 -27.82 -13.91 4.64
CA ASP A 165 -27.86 -14.93 3.57
C ASP A 165 -27.16 -14.50 2.26
N TYR A 166 -26.39 -13.40 2.27
CA TYR A 166 -25.69 -12.93 1.08
C TYR A 166 -24.57 -13.87 0.66
N ASP A 167 -24.69 -14.43 -0.54
CA ASP A 167 -23.71 -15.35 -1.11
C ASP A 167 -22.54 -14.58 -1.73
N SER A 168 -21.55 -14.29 -0.90
CA SER A 168 -20.38 -13.49 -1.31
C SER A 168 -19.54 -14.18 -2.38
N GLU A 169 -19.43 -15.50 -2.36
CA GLU A 169 -18.63 -16.28 -3.32
C GLU A 169 -19.26 -16.24 -4.71
N ASN A 170 -20.55 -16.57 -4.81
CA ASN A 170 -21.25 -16.55 -6.10
C ASN A 170 -21.45 -15.13 -6.68
N LYS A 171 -21.36 -14.11 -5.82
CA LYS A 171 -21.45 -12.71 -6.26
C LYS A 171 -20.06 -12.07 -6.48
N ALA A 172 -18.97 -12.77 -6.19
CA ALA A 172 -17.64 -12.28 -6.45
C ALA A 172 -17.43 -12.05 -7.95
N ALA A 173 -16.97 -10.87 -8.32
CA ALA A 173 -16.88 -10.48 -9.73
C ALA A 173 -15.57 -9.77 -10.09
N LEU A 174 -14.85 -9.18 -9.15
CA LEU A 174 -13.65 -8.41 -9.42
C LEU A 174 -12.41 -9.28 -9.32
N THR A 175 -11.50 -9.13 -10.27
CA THR A 175 -10.13 -9.64 -10.15
C THR A 175 -9.33 -8.75 -9.20
N LEU A 176 -8.17 -9.22 -8.75
CA LEU A 176 -7.27 -8.43 -7.90
C LEU A 176 -6.90 -7.08 -8.55
N ARG A 177 -6.66 -7.08 -9.86
CA ARG A 177 -6.31 -5.88 -10.62
C ARG A 177 -7.47 -4.91 -10.77
N GLU A 178 -8.68 -5.43 -10.99
CA GLU A 178 -9.89 -4.59 -11.05
C GLU A 178 -10.18 -3.95 -9.70
N LEU A 179 -9.99 -4.68 -8.60
CA LEU A 179 -10.09 -4.13 -7.25
C LEU A 179 -9.01 -3.08 -6.97
N GLU A 180 -7.75 -3.32 -7.36
CA GLU A 180 -6.67 -2.34 -7.22
C GLU A 180 -6.99 -1.04 -7.98
N ARG A 181 -7.52 -1.16 -9.19
CA ARG A 181 -8.00 -0.02 -9.99
C ARG A 181 -9.13 0.72 -9.30
N TRP A 182 -10.12 0.00 -8.76
CA TRP A 182 -11.25 0.61 -8.04
C TRP A 182 -10.77 1.35 -6.78
N LEU A 183 -9.91 0.72 -5.96
CA LEU A 183 -9.33 1.35 -4.77
C LEU A 183 -8.53 2.61 -5.12
N THR A 184 -7.85 2.61 -6.26
CA THR A 184 -7.15 3.79 -6.77
C THR A 184 -8.12 4.96 -7.01
N LEU A 185 -9.26 4.69 -7.65
CA LEU A 185 -10.31 5.69 -7.88
C LEU A 185 -10.96 6.14 -6.56
N ALA A 186 -11.17 5.22 -5.60
CA ALA A 186 -11.66 5.54 -4.27
C ALA A 186 -10.70 6.48 -3.50
N VAL A 187 -9.38 6.27 -3.62
CA VAL A 187 -8.37 7.19 -3.09
C VAL A 187 -8.47 8.58 -3.74
N GLY A 188 -8.70 8.64 -5.05
CA GLY A 188 -8.94 9.91 -5.76
C GLY A 188 -10.18 10.64 -5.24
N THR A 189 -11.27 9.91 -5.05
CA THR A 189 -12.51 10.43 -4.47
C THR A 189 -12.28 10.94 -3.05
N TYR A 190 -11.56 10.17 -2.22
CA TYR A 190 -11.20 10.57 -0.86
C TYR A 190 -10.40 11.88 -0.87
N HIS A 191 -9.38 12.02 -1.72
CA HIS A 191 -8.59 13.24 -1.82
C HIS A 191 -9.39 14.46 -2.30
N GLY A 192 -10.38 14.23 -3.16
CA GLY A 192 -11.27 15.26 -3.70
C GLY A 192 -12.40 15.69 -2.77
N SER A 193 -12.71 14.89 -1.76
CA SER A 193 -13.88 15.08 -0.89
C SER A 193 -13.56 15.90 0.37
N VAL A 194 -14.60 16.51 0.93
CA VAL A 194 -14.52 17.21 2.22
C VAL A 194 -14.87 16.24 3.34
N HIS A 195 -14.05 16.17 4.37
CA HIS A 195 -14.22 15.22 5.47
C HIS A 195 -14.46 15.94 6.80
N ASN A 196 -15.51 15.54 7.52
CA ASN A 196 -15.85 16.10 8.85
C ASN A 196 -14.70 15.90 9.85
N GLY A 197 -14.02 14.75 9.80
CA GLY A 197 -12.86 14.47 10.63
C GLY A 197 -11.64 15.35 10.35
N LEU A 198 -11.68 16.15 9.29
CA LEU A 198 -10.67 17.14 8.90
C LEU A 198 -11.19 18.57 9.07
N LEU A 199 -12.10 18.81 10.03
CA LEU A 199 -12.73 20.11 10.23
C LEU A 199 -13.40 20.65 8.96
N ASN A 200 -14.13 19.81 8.23
CA ASN A 200 -14.76 20.10 6.97
C ASN A 200 -13.78 20.58 5.88
N ARG A 201 -12.62 19.97 5.80
CA ARG A 201 -11.62 20.25 4.77
C ARG A 201 -11.32 19.01 3.94
N ARG A 202 -10.75 19.23 2.76
CA ARG A 202 -10.16 18.15 1.94
C ARG A 202 -8.78 17.80 2.48
N PRO A 203 -8.29 16.56 2.28
CA PRO A 203 -6.89 16.25 2.44
C PRO A 203 -6.05 17.27 1.67
N ARG A 204 -4.94 17.69 2.23
CA ARG A 204 -4.13 18.79 1.65
C ARG A 204 -3.30 18.28 0.47
N ALA A 205 -3.97 17.80 -0.57
CA ALA A 205 -3.36 17.42 -1.83
C ALA A 205 -3.07 18.67 -2.67
N GLY A 206 -1.87 19.22 -2.58
CA GLY A 206 -1.50 20.39 -3.34
C GLY A 206 -0.04 20.36 -3.77
N PRO A 207 0.33 21.02 -4.90
CA PRO A 207 1.66 20.87 -5.51
C PRO A 207 2.81 21.48 -4.68
N ARG A 208 2.54 22.36 -3.73
CA ARG A 208 3.61 23.07 -3.01
C ARG A 208 4.19 22.33 -1.80
N PRO A 209 3.42 21.62 -0.96
CA PRO A 209 3.99 20.90 0.17
C PRO A 209 4.82 19.67 -0.23
N TRP A 210 4.58 19.09 -1.41
CA TRP A 210 5.18 17.83 -1.86
C TRP A 210 6.51 17.98 -2.61
N ARG A 211 7.00 19.19 -2.83
CA ARG A 211 8.37 19.42 -3.31
C ARG A 211 9.38 19.20 -2.19
N VAL A 212 9.37 18.04 -1.58
CA VAL A 212 10.50 17.59 -0.78
C VAL A 212 11.57 17.12 -1.74
N SER A 213 12.78 17.65 -1.56
CA SER A 213 14.01 17.37 -2.31
C SER A 213 13.98 16.02 -3.01
N ALA A 214 14.00 16.04 -4.34
CA ALA A 214 14.07 14.81 -5.13
C ALA A 214 15.26 13.98 -4.61
N TYR A 215 14.98 12.84 -3.99
CA TYR A 215 15.99 11.87 -3.64
C TYR A 215 16.69 11.44 -4.94
N ARG A 216 17.94 11.82 -5.11
CA ARG A 216 18.78 11.27 -6.15
C ARG A 216 19.41 10.00 -5.60
N PRO A 217 19.09 8.82 -6.16
CA PRO A 217 19.81 7.61 -5.79
C PRO A 217 21.31 7.84 -6.02
N SER A 218 22.14 7.42 -5.07
CA SER A 218 23.59 7.47 -5.24
C SER A 218 23.99 6.70 -6.50
N SER A 219 24.96 7.22 -7.26
CA SER A 219 25.44 6.61 -8.50
C SER A 219 25.84 5.13 -8.39
N HIS A 220 26.14 4.66 -7.18
CA HIS A 220 26.41 3.24 -6.89
C HIS A 220 25.19 2.31 -7.03
N ALA A 221 23.98 2.80 -6.85
CA ALA A 221 22.77 1.98 -7.03
C ALA A 221 22.47 1.76 -8.53
N LEU A 222 22.80 2.73 -9.38
CA LEU A 222 22.58 2.66 -10.82
C LEU A 222 23.60 1.74 -11.54
N LEU A 223 24.81 1.58 -11.01
CA LEU A 223 25.84 0.74 -11.61
C LEU A 223 25.62 -0.76 -11.37
N ARG A 224 24.92 -1.15 -10.31
CA ARG A 224 24.55 -2.55 -10.06
C ARG A 224 23.42 -3.05 -10.96
N SER A 225 22.52 -2.18 -11.42
CA SER A 225 21.41 -2.57 -12.30
C SER A 225 21.81 -2.85 -13.75
N ARG A 226 23.00 -2.40 -14.19
CA ARG A 226 23.49 -2.60 -15.57
C ARG A 226 24.25 -3.90 -15.83
N ARG A 227 24.53 -4.73 -14.79
CA ARG A 227 25.33 -5.95 -14.94
C ARG A 227 24.56 -7.27 -14.98
N PHE A 228 23.24 -7.24 -15.11
CA PHE A 228 22.44 -8.46 -15.26
C PHE A 228 21.58 -8.44 -16.53
N SER A 229 22.26 -8.51 -17.68
CA SER A 229 21.73 -9.13 -18.88
C SER A 229 22.48 -10.44 -19.10
N ALA A 230 21.99 -11.52 -18.51
CA ALA A 230 22.36 -12.86 -18.85
C ALA A 230 21.09 -13.64 -19.15
N ASP A 231 21.11 -14.37 -20.26
CA ASP A 231 20.00 -15.11 -20.84
C ASP A 231 19.30 -16.06 -19.86
N PRO A 232 17.97 -16.26 -20.02
CA PRO A 232 17.22 -17.19 -19.18
C PRO A 232 17.61 -18.64 -19.51
N PRO A 233 17.74 -19.54 -18.51
CA PRO A 233 17.95 -20.95 -18.79
C PRO A 233 16.70 -21.57 -19.44
N ALA A 234 16.93 -22.34 -20.51
CA ALA A 234 15.91 -23.16 -21.15
C ALA A 234 15.50 -24.29 -20.17
N HIS A 235 14.19 -24.50 -20.07
CA HIS A 235 13.46 -25.46 -19.24
C HIS A 235 12.85 -24.89 -17.97
N ALA A 236 11.65 -24.33 -18.09
CA ALA A 236 10.72 -24.09 -17.01
C ALA A 236 9.41 -24.84 -17.29
N ASP A 237 9.02 -25.65 -16.32
CA ASP A 237 7.83 -26.48 -16.25
C ASP A 237 6.53 -25.64 -16.40
N PRO A 238 5.57 -26.01 -17.28
CA PRO A 238 4.39 -25.17 -17.55
C PRO A 238 3.30 -25.21 -16.49
N HIS A 239 3.47 -25.89 -15.34
CA HIS A 239 2.43 -26.07 -14.33
C HIS A 239 2.60 -25.26 -13.03
N ARG A 240 3.55 -24.33 -12.96
CA ARG A 240 3.58 -23.39 -11.83
C ARG A 240 2.79 -22.14 -12.15
N LEU A 241 1.69 -21.98 -11.44
CA LEU A 241 0.84 -20.79 -11.38
C LEU A 241 1.69 -19.53 -11.13
N CYS A 242 2.08 -18.84 -12.21
CA CYS A 242 2.67 -17.53 -12.13
C CYS A 242 1.54 -16.48 -12.16
N HIS A 243 1.13 -15.99 -11.00
CA HIS A 243 0.54 -14.66 -10.94
C HIS A 243 1.53 -13.70 -11.61
N ARG A 244 1.14 -13.11 -12.72
CA ARG A 244 1.98 -12.09 -13.38
C ARG A 244 1.94 -10.84 -12.51
N PRO A 245 3.02 -10.48 -11.80
CA PRO A 245 3.04 -9.26 -11.03
C PRO A 245 2.89 -8.07 -11.99
N HIS A 246 2.27 -6.99 -11.50
CA HIS A 246 2.18 -5.69 -12.16
C HIS A 246 3.49 -5.31 -12.88
N PRO A 247 3.49 -4.68 -14.07
CA PRO A 247 4.71 -4.35 -14.82
C PRO A 247 5.77 -3.61 -14.01
N LEU A 248 5.37 -2.77 -13.06
CA LEU A 248 6.29 -2.14 -12.11
C LEU A 248 6.89 -3.14 -11.12
N LEU A 249 6.11 -4.11 -10.63
CA LEU A 249 6.59 -5.19 -9.79
C LEU A 249 7.53 -6.13 -10.54
N ARG A 250 7.35 -6.36 -11.87
CA ARG A 250 8.31 -7.14 -12.67
C ARG A 250 9.68 -6.48 -12.76
N ARG A 251 9.74 -5.17 -12.82
CA ARG A 251 11.01 -4.45 -12.85
C ARG A 251 11.71 -4.45 -11.49
N TRP A 252 10.97 -4.69 -10.40
CA TRP A 252 11.42 -4.64 -9.01
C TRP A 252 11.45 -6.01 -8.32
N ALA A 253 10.57 -6.95 -8.69
CA ALA A 253 10.55 -8.32 -8.16
C ALA A 253 11.72 -9.19 -8.65
N LEU A 254 12.50 -8.72 -9.63
CA LEU A 254 13.79 -9.33 -10.01
C LEU A 254 14.93 -8.97 -9.03
N LEU A 255 14.66 -8.20 -7.98
CA LEU A 255 15.56 -8.08 -6.83
C LEU A 255 15.33 -9.28 -5.91
N GLN A 256 15.95 -10.35 -6.26
CA GLN A 256 16.05 -11.65 -5.64
C GLN A 256 16.03 -11.60 -4.12
N ILE A 257 15.13 -12.38 -3.54
CA ILE A 257 15.41 -13.15 -2.33
C ILE A 257 16.48 -14.20 -2.72
N VAL A 258 17.73 -13.78 -2.80
CA VAL A 258 18.88 -14.68 -2.82
C VAL A 258 19.42 -14.72 -1.42
N GLY A 259 19.10 -15.81 -0.74
CA GLY A 259 19.79 -16.29 0.45
C GLY A 259 19.93 -15.29 1.59
N GLY A 260 19.06 -15.39 2.60
CA GLY A 260 19.29 -14.88 3.95
C GLY A 260 19.37 -13.34 4.08
N ASP A 261 18.30 -12.75 4.62
CA ASP A 261 18.32 -11.51 5.41
C ASP A 261 18.63 -10.14 4.76
N LYS A 262 18.44 -9.93 3.48
CA LYS A 262 18.59 -8.57 2.91
C LYS A 262 17.36 -8.15 2.11
N LEU A 263 16.45 -7.42 2.75
CA LEU A 263 15.44 -6.63 2.05
C LEU A 263 16.14 -5.36 1.52
N ILE A 264 16.42 -5.29 0.23
CA ILE A 264 16.86 -4.05 -0.41
C ILE A 264 15.59 -3.36 -0.91
N ILE A 265 15.19 -2.29 -0.26
CA ILE A 265 14.10 -1.43 -0.70
C ILE A 265 14.71 -0.39 -1.66
N PRO A 266 14.45 -0.47 -2.97
CA PRO A 266 14.90 0.57 -3.88
C PRO A 266 13.93 1.75 -3.81
N PHE A 267 14.43 2.92 -3.51
CA PHE A 267 13.70 4.16 -3.72
C PHE A 267 13.95 4.68 -5.13
N CYS A 268 12.87 5.13 -5.80
CA CYS A 268 12.93 5.76 -7.12
C CYS A 268 13.65 7.10 -7.11
#